data_0987ce317a00daaa633f3a72336a9317
#
_entry.id   0987ce317a00daaa633f3a72336a9317
#
_cell.length_a   1.000
_cell.length_b   1.000
_cell.length_c   1.000
_cell.angle_alpha   90.00
_cell.angle_beta   90.00
_cell.angle_gamma   90.00
#
_symmetry.space_group_name_H-M   'P 1'
#
loop_
_entity.id
_entity.type
_entity.pdbx_description
1 polymer ?
#
loop_
_entity_poly.entity_id
_entity_poly.type
_entity_poly.pdbx_seq_one_letter_code
_entity_poly.pdbx_strand_id
1 'polypeptide(L)'
;MSCHFRVCSNNAKFGQPEVNLGLIPGYGGTQRLTQLIGKGKSMELLMTAQLIDANEALQLKLVNHVTDTESLIAKATEILQTIQSKAPIAISKIIECVNIAVLSDSAFTNGKSGYDKEVESFGDCFNTEDMKEGTTAFFEKRKANFKGK
;
A
#
# COMPACT_ATOMS: atom_id res chain seq x y z
N MET A 1 6.06 -7.22 2.88
CA MET A 1 6.03 -5.74 3.00
C MET A 1 6.02 -5.01 1.64
N SER A 2 6.35 -5.66 0.53
CA SER A 2 6.35 -5.04 -0.82
C SER A 2 4.97 -4.93 -1.49
N CYS A 3 3.90 -5.41 -0.87
CA CYS A 3 2.54 -5.27 -1.39
C CYS A 3 1.93 -3.92 -0.98
N HIS A 4 0.96 -3.44 -1.76
CA HIS A 4 0.30 -2.14 -1.55
C HIS A 4 -0.46 -2.07 -0.22
N PHE A 5 -1.09 -3.17 0.19
CA PHE A 5 -1.71 -3.32 1.50
C PHE A 5 -1.59 -4.77 1.99
N ARG A 6 -1.87 -5.00 3.26
CA ARG A 6 -1.66 -6.29 3.93
C ARG A 6 -2.84 -6.60 4.83
N VAL A 7 -3.32 -7.84 4.75
CA VAL A 7 -4.35 -8.41 5.64
C VAL A 7 -3.72 -9.62 6.32
N CYS A 8 -3.94 -9.79 7.60
CA CYS A 8 -3.48 -10.97 8.32
C CYS A 8 -4.59 -11.60 9.17
N SER A 9 -4.37 -12.84 9.54
CA SER A 9 -5.20 -13.52 10.54
C SER A 9 -4.80 -13.09 11.95
N ASN A 10 -5.72 -13.24 12.91
CA ASN A 10 -5.53 -12.87 14.31
C ASN A 10 -4.42 -13.67 15.02
N ASN A 11 -4.06 -14.85 14.49
CA ASN A 11 -2.98 -15.69 15.00
C ASN A 11 -1.62 -15.41 14.34
N ALA A 12 -1.53 -14.43 13.42
CA ALA A 12 -0.28 -14.12 12.73
C ALA A 12 0.77 -13.53 13.67
N LYS A 13 2.03 -13.87 13.43
CA LYS A 13 3.21 -13.31 14.10
C LYS A 13 4.15 -12.71 13.05
N PHE A 14 4.78 -11.61 13.41
CA PHE A 14 5.72 -10.89 12.54
C PHE A 14 7.03 -10.67 13.27
N GLY A 15 8.14 -10.78 12.56
CA GLY A 15 9.46 -10.49 13.09
C GLY A 15 10.54 -10.64 12.05
N GLN A 16 11.74 -10.18 12.39
CA GLN A 16 12.94 -10.29 11.59
C GLN A 16 14.09 -10.75 12.51
N PRO A 17 14.30 -12.06 12.63
CA PRO A 17 15.20 -12.64 13.64
C PRO A 17 16.67 -12.70 13.20
N GLU A 18 17.04 -12.13 12.06
CA GLU A 18 18.36 -12.26 11.43
C GLU A 18 19.51 -11.86 12.34
N VAL A 19 19.30 -10.90 13.26
CA VAL A 19 20.32 -10.46 14.22
C VAL A 19 20.78 -11.58 15.17
N ASN A 20 19.91 -12.57 15.45
CA ASN A 20 20.27 -13.76 16.22
C ASN A 20 21.31 -14.64 15.52
N LEU A 21 21.49 -14.46 14.22
CA LEU A 21 22.48 -15.15 13.40
C LEU A 21 23.68 -14.27 13.06
N GLY A 22 23.79 -13.07 13.66
CA GLY A 22 24.82 -12.10 13.31
C GLY A 22 24.63 -11.45 11.94
N LEU A 23 23.40 -11.45 11.41
CA LEU A 23 23.04 -10.92 10.10
C LEU A 23 22.05 -9.76 10.24
N ILE A 24 21.89 -9.01 9.16
CA ILE A 24 20.80 -8.04 9.00
C ILE A 24 19.75 -8.60 8.04
N PRO A 25 18.48 -8.14 8.08
CA PRO A 25 17.49 -8.50 7.07
C PRO A 25 17.93 -8.13 5.66
N GLY A 26 18.17 -9.16 4.81
CA GLY A 26 18.78 -9.00 3.48
C GLY A 26 17.78 -8.73 2.35
N TYR A 27 16.47 -8.90 2.58
CA TYR A 27 15.42 -8.73 1.55
C TYR A 27 14.67 -7.40 1.66
N GLY A 28 15.38 -6.33 2.01
CA GLY A 28 14.81 -5.00 2.15
C GLY A 28 13.99 -4.80 3.44
N GLY A 29 14.17 -5.68 4.44
CA GLY A 29 13.46 -5.58 5.72
C GLY A 29 13.79 -4.30 6.47
N THR A 30 15.05 -3.90 6.52
CA THR A 30 15.49 -2.66 7.18
C THR A 30 14.86 -1.40 6.56
N GLN A 31 14.64 -1.40 5.24
CA GLN A 31 14.07 -0.26 4.52
C GLN A 31 12.54 -0.25 4.64
N ARG A 32 11.88 -1.33 4.21
CA ARG A 32 10.43 -1.40 4.18
C ARG A 32 9.78 -1.33 5.55
N LEU A 33 10.37 -2.00 6.55
CA LEU A 33 9.83 -1.93 7.91
C LEU A 33 9.91 -0.49 8.44
N THR A 34 11.05 0.18 8.25
CA THR A 34 11.25 1.56 8.67
C THR A 34 10.27 2.52 8.00
N GLN A 35 10.01 2.34 6.70
CA GLN A 35 9.02 3.14 5.96
C GLN A 35 7.59 2.93 6.48
N LEU A 36 7.25 1.71 6.89
CA LEU A 36 5.89 1.35 7.33
C LEU A 36 5.60 1.75 8.77
N ILE A 37 6.52 1.52 9.71
CA ILE A 37 6.26 1.67 11.15
C ILE A 37 7.12 2.74 11.83
N GLY A 38 7.95 3.44 11.06
CA GLY A 38 8.85 4.48 11.56
C GLY A 38 10.14 3.95 12.15
N LYS A 39 11.13 4.87 12.26
CA LYS A 39 12.52 4.56 12.62
C LYS A 39 12.65 3.91 14.00
N GLY A 40 12.03 4.49 15.03
CA GLY A 40 12.24 4.05 16.43
C GLY A 40 11.79 2.61 16.63
N LYS A 41 10.54 2.29 16.29
CA LYS A 41 9.99 0.94 16.49
C LYS A 41 10.65 -0.09 15.56
N SER A 42 11.00 0.32 14.34
CA SER A 42 11.76 -0.54 13.43
C SER A 42 13.12 -0.95 14.01
N MET A 43 13.88 0.02 14.54
CA MET A 43 15.17 -0.29 15.18
C MET A 43 15.01 -1.22 16.39
N GLU A 44 14.02 -0.98 17.26
CA GLU A 44 13.72 -1.85 18.40
C GLU A 44 13.50 -3.30 17.93
N LEU A 45 12.57 -3.52 16.99
CA LEU A 45 12.24 -4.86 16.51
C LEU A 45 13.42 -5.56 15.81
N LEU A 46 14.17 -4.82 14.99
CA LEU A 46 15.31 -5.37 14.25
C LEU A 46 16.48 -5.74 15.14
N MET A 47 16.76 -4.92 16.19
CA MET A 47 17.89 -5.16 17.09
C MET A 47 17.57 -6.19 18.18
N THR A 48 16.29 -6.34 18.56
CA THR A 48 15.88 -7.29 19.60
C THR A 48 15.41 -8.63 19.04
N ALA A 49 15.17 -8.73 17.74
CA ALA A 49 14.53 -9.89 17.09
C ALA A 49 13.17 -10.23 17.70
N GLN A 50 12.49 -9.28 18.35
CA GLN A 50 11.19 -9.49 18.96
C GLN A 50 10.12 -9.80 17.91
N LEU A 51 9.27 -10.77 18.24
CA LEU A 51 8.06 -11.05 17.47
C LEU A 51 6.92 -10.17 18.00
N ILE A 52 6.13 -9.63 17.08
CA ILE A 52 4.89 -8.93 17.37
C ILE A 52 3.69 -9.74 16.90
N ASP A 53 2.55 -9.58 17.54
CA ASP A 53 1.31 -10.23 17.14
C ASP A 53 0.53 -9.39 16.11
N ALA A 54 -0.61 -9.92 15.67
CA ALA A 54 -1.47 -9.29 14.67
C ALA A 54 -2.03 -7.93 15.13
N ASN A 55 -2.37 -7.79 16.42
CA ASN A 55 -2.93 -6.56 16.96
C ASN A 55 -1.86 -5.47 17.05
N GLU A 56 -0.66 -5.80 17.53
CA GLU A 56 0.46 -4.87 17.53
C GLU A 56 0.85 -4.47 16.10
N ALA A 57 0.87 -5.42 15.16
CA ALA A 57 1.11 -5.13 13.74
C ALA A 57 0.07 -4.18 13.13
N LEU A 58 -1.22 -4.29 13.55
CA LEU A 58 -2.27 -3.35 13.15
C LEU A 58 -2.06 -1.96 13.76
N GLN A 59 -1.76 -1.88 15.06
CA GLN A 59 -1.48 -0.60 15.74
C GLN A 59 -0.28 0.13 15.11
N LEU A 60 0.75 -0.61 14.74
CA LEU A 60 1.94 -0.09 14.06
C LEU A 60 1.71 0.21 12.57
N LYS A 61 0.54 -0.07 12.02
CA LYS A 61 0.23 0.07 10.59
C LYS A 61 1.08 -0.84 9.68
N LEU A 62 1.70 -1.88 10.25
CA LEU A 62 2.38 -2.91 9.47
C LEU A 62 1.38 -3.71 8.64
N VAL A 63 0.17 -3.92 9.15
CA VAL A 63 -0.98 -4.49 8.40
C VAL A 63 -2.16 -3.52 8.42
N ASN A 64 -3.03 -3.63 7.43
CA ASN A 64 -4.20 -2.76 7.27
C ASN A 64 -5.45 -3.36 7.93
N HIS A 65 -5.53 -4.69 8.01
CA HIS A 65 -6.68 -5.40 8.58
C HIS A 65 -6.23 -6.67 9.29
N VAL A 66 -6.92 -6.99 10.38
CA VAL A 66 -6.84 -8.28 11.09
C VAL A 66 -8.21 -8.92 11.04
N THR A 67 -8.26 -10.21 10.80
CA THR A 67 -9.50 -11.00 10.71
C THR A 67 -9.29 -12.40 11.28
N ASP A 68 -10.34 -13.16 11.44
CA ASP A 68 -10.23 -14.59 11.75
C ASP A 68 -9.60 -15.34 10.58
N THR A 69 -8.97 -16.49 10.88
CA THR A 69 -8.25 -17.28 9.87
C THR A 69 -9.16 -17.68 8.71
N GLU A 70 -10.38 -18.09 9.01
CA GLU A 70 -11.38 -18.53 8.04
C GLU A 70 -11.85 -17.38 7.13
N SER A 71 -11.85 -16.16 7.64
CA SER A 71 -12.31 -14.96 6.93
C SER A 71 -11.21 -14.24 6.15
N LEU A 72 -9.95 -14.68 6.25
CA LEU A 72 -8.80 -13.97 5.68
C LEU A 72 -8.92 -13.73 4.18
N ILE A 73 -9.19 -14.78 3.43
CA ILE A 73 -9.32 -14.69 1.95
C ILE A 73 -10.57 -13.90 1.56
N ALA A 74 -11.68 -14.09 2.29
CA ALA A 74 -12.91 -13.35 2.02
C ALA A 74 -12.70 -11.84 2.20
N LYS A 75 -12.00 -11.42 3.27
CA LYS A 75 -11.69 -10.02 3.53
C LYS A 75 -10.76 -9.43 2.45
N ALA A 76 -9.73 -10.14 2.06
CA ALA A 76 -8.85 -9.71 0.98
C ALA A 76 -9.61 -9.56 -0.35
N THR A 77 -10.49 -10.52 -0.67
CA THR A 77 -11.34 -10.50 -1.87
C THR A 77 -12.30 -9.32 -1.87
N GLU A 78 -12.97 -9.01 -0.75
CA GLU A 78 -13.87 -7.87 -0.59
C GLU A 78 -13.15 -6.55 -0.96
N ILE A 79 -11.94 -6.36 -0.44
CA ILE A 79 -11.15 -5.16 -0.73
C ILE A 79 -10.78 -5.10 -2.22
N LEU A 80 -10.31 -6.22 -2.79
CA LEU A 80 -9.94 -6.29 -4.20
C LEU A 80 -11.15 -6.05 -5.12
N GLN A 81 -12.33 -6.58 -4.81
CA GLN A 81 -13.57 -6.32 -5.55
C GLN A 81 -13.96 -4.83 -5.51
N THR A 82 -13.77 -4.20 -4.34
CA THR A 82 -13.98 -2.76 -4.21
C THR A 82 -13.04 -1.96 -5.11
N ILE A 83 -11.76 -2.32 -5.12
CA ILE A 83 -10.74 -1.70 -5.98
C ILE A 83 -11.06 -1.95 -7.46
N GLN A 84 -11.40 -3.18 -7.82
CA GLN A 84 -11.76 -3.57 -9.20
C GLN A 84 -12.96 -2.79 -9.75
N SER A 85 -13.84 -2.29 -8.88
CA SER A 85 -14.97 -1.46 -9.28
C SER A 85 -14.60 -0.01 -9.62
N LYS A 86 -13.35 0.40 -9.51
CA LYS A 86 -12.86 1.76 -9.77
C LYS A 86 -12.16 1.83 -11.12
N ALA A 87 -11.96 3.06 -11.62
CA ALA A 87 -11.26 3.33 -12.87
C ALA A 87 -9.82 2.81 -12.85
N PRO A 88 -9.45 1.82 -13.70
CA PRO A 88 -8.12 1.16 -13.60
C PRO A 88 -6.95 2.11 -13.84
N ILE A 89 -7.08 3.07 -14.76
CA ILE A 89 -6.04 4.08 -15.03
C ILE A 89 -5.82 4.95 -13.79
N ALA A 90 -6.89 5.42 -13.15
CA ALA A 90 -6.77 6.21 -11.94
C ALA A 90 -6.10 5.42 -10.80
N ILE A 91 -6.43 4.13 -10.62
CA ILE A 91 -5.76 3.26 -9.65
C ILE A 91 -4.25 3.16 -9.95
N SER A 92 -3.87 2.95 -11.21
CA SER A 92 -2.47 2.89 -11.62
C SER A 92 -1.73 4.18 -11.27
N LYS A 93 -2.34 5.35 -11.56
CA LYS A 93 -1.75 6.66 -11.23
C LYS A 93 -1.63 6.89 -9.72
N ILE A 94 -2.62 6.46 -8.93
CA ILE A 94 -2.54 6.51 -7.46
C ILE A 94 -1.34 5.70 -6.95
N ILE A 95 -1.18 4.46 -7.44
CA ILE A 95 -0.05 3.59 -7.03
C ILE A 95 1.28 4.27 -7.37
N GLU A 96 1.41 4.83 -8.58
CA GLU A 96 2.60 5.51 -9.03
C GLU A 96 2.93 6.72 -8.13
N CYS A 97 1.97 7.62 -7.89
CA CYS A 97 2.17 8.81 -7.06
C CYS A 97 2.50 8.46 -5.60
N VAL A 98 1.80 7.48 -5.01
CA VAL A 98 2.07 7.05 -3.63
C VAL A 98 3.44 6.41 -3.49
N ASN A 99 3.87 5.60 -4.46
CA ASN A 99 5.21 5.02 -4.45
C ASN A 99 6.30 6.11 -4.51
N ILE A 100 6.13 7.13 -5.34
CA ILE A 100 7.07 8.26 -5.42
C ILE A 100 7.13 9.02 -4.09
N ALA A 101 6.01 9.22 -3.41
CA ALA A 101 5.97 9.91 -2.11
C ALA A 101 6.79 9.20 -1.02
N VAL A 102 6.97 7.87 -1.12
CA VAL A 102 7.74 7.06 -0.18
C VAL A 102 9.22 6.91 -0.60
N LEU A 103 9.50 7.02 -1.90
CA LEU A 103 10.86 6.93 -2.44
C LEU A 103 11.53 8.31 -2.36
N SER A 104 12.38 8.51 -1.36
CA SER A 104 13.14 9.75 -1.18
C SER A 104 14.31 9.93 -2.16
N ASP A 105 14.48 9.03 -3.13
CA ASP A 105 15.61 9.06 -4.06
C ASP A 105 15.24 9.79 -5.37
N SER A 106 15.89 10.91 -5.62
CA SER A 106 15.74 11.72 -6.84
C SER A 106 16.03 10.94 -8.14
N ALA A 107 16.75 9.82 -8.06
CA ALA A 107 17.04 8.98 -9.22
C ALA A 107 15.78 8.32 -9.82
N PHE A 108 14.74 8.11 -9.03
CA PHE A 108 13.48 7.53 -9.51
C PHE A 108 12.45 8.56 -9.98
N THR A 109 12.68 9.84 -9.71
CA THR A 109 11.74 10.93 -10.03
C THR A 109 12.18 11.79 -11.20
N ASN A 110 13.36 11.53 -11.80
CA ASN A 110 13.98 12.39 -12.83
C ASN A 110 14.01 13.87 -12.40
N GLY A 111 14.24 14.12 -11.09
CA GLY A 111 14.28 15.46 -10.52
C GLY A 111 12.91 16.13 -10.32
N LYS A 112 11.78 15.46 -10.63
CA LYS A 112 10.43 15.95 -10.34
C LYS A 112 10.04 15.63 -8.90
N SER A 113 9.33 16.53 -8.26
CA SER A 113 8.73 16.27 -6.95
C SER A 113 7.53 15.30 -7.06
N GLY A 114 7.13 14.66 -5.95
CA GLY A 114 5.91 13.87 -5.91
C GLY A 114 4.66 14.69 -6.29
N TYR A 115 4.64 16.00 -5.96
CA TYR A 115 3.55 16.91 -6.32
C TYR A 115 3.50 17.18 -7.82
N ASP A 116 4.66 17.35 -8.50
CA ASP A 116 4.68 17.52 -9.96
C ASP A 116 4.13 16.27 -10.65
N LYS A 117 4.47 15.08 -10.14
CA LYS A 117 3.93 13.83 -10.67
C LYS A 117 2.44 13.69 -10.43
N GLU A 118 1.95 14.13 -9.28
CA GLU A 118 0.51 14.14 -8.98
C GLU A 118 -0.27 15.02 -9.95
N VAL A 119 0.21 16.26 -10.20
CA VAL A 119 -0.40 17.19 -11.16
C VAL A 119 -0.42 16.60 -12.57
N GLU A 120 0.68 16.00 -13.03
CA GLU A 120 0.77 15.33 -14.33
C GLU A 120 -0.24 14.16 -14.41
N SER A 121 -0.22 13.28 -13.41
CA SER A 121 -1.10 12.10 -13.35
C SER A 121 -2.59 12.47 -13.26
N PHE A 122 -2.90 13.54 -12.53
CA PHE A 122 -4.26 14.08 -12.47
C PHE A 122 -4.71 14.60 -13.84
N GLY A 123 -3.85 15.35 -14.54
CA GLY A 123 -4.10 15.80 -15.91
C GLY A 123 -4.33 14.65 -16.89
N ASP A 124 -3.54 13.57 -16.80
CA ASP A 124 -3.70 12.37 -17.63
C ASP A 124 -5.08 11.74 -17.45
N CYS A 125 -5.60 11.70 -16.21
CA CYS A 125 -6.91 11.14 -15.92
C CYS A 125 -8.05 11.89 -16.64
N PHE A 126 -7.93 13.21 -16.86
CA PHE A 126 -8.94 14.00 -17.58
C PHE A 126 -9.11 13.59 -19.04
N ASN A 127 -8.10 12.97 -19.63
CA ASN A 127 -8.14 12.51 -21.02
C ASN A 127 -8.81 11.13 -21.18
N THR A 128 -9.26 10.51 -20.08
CA THR A 128 -9.84 9.16 -20.11
C THR A 128 -11.36 9.18 -20.33
N GLU A 129 -11.87 8.12 -20.97
CA GLU A 129 -13.30 7.87 -21.04
C GLU A 129 -13.89 7.58 -19.64
N ASP A 130 -13.10 6.94 -18.77
CA ASP A 130 -13.51 6.61 -17.42
C ASP A 130 -13.75 7.87 -16.56
N MET A 131 -13.01 8.95 -16.76
CA MET A 131 -13.29 10.23 -16.08
C MET A 131 -14.64 10.80 -16.49
N LYS A 132 -14.97 10.78 -17.78
CA LYS A 132 -16.27 11.23 -18.31
C LYS A 132 -17.39 10.36 -17.76
N GLU A 133 -17.22 9.04 -17.79
CA GLU A 133 -18.19 8.09 -17.24
C GLU A 133 -18.39 8.32 -15.73
N GLY A 134 -17.31 8.44 -14.97
CA GLY A 134 -17.37 8.67 -13.53
C GLY A 134 -18.10 9.95 -13.15
N THR A 135 -17.80 11.04 -13.86
CA THR A 135 -18.45 12.33 -13.68
C THR A 135 -19.95 12.27 -14.04
N THR A 136 -20.28 11.67 -15.18
CA THR A 136 -21.66 11.50 -15.61
C THR A 136 -22.45 10.65 -14.63
N ALA A 137 -21.91 9.50 -14.23
CA ALA A 137 -22.54 8.59 -13.27
C ALA A 137 -22.79 9.27 -11.91
N PHE A 138 -21.87 10.14 -11.48
CA PHE A 138 -22.02 10.90 -10.24
C PHE A 138 -23.22 11.87 -10.32
N PHE A 139 -23.36 12.64 -11.40
CA PHE A 139 -24.49 13.55 -11.59
C PHE A 139 -25.82 12.80 -11.74
N GLU A 140 -25.80 11.67 -12.42
CA GLU A 140 -26.98 10.83 -12.64
C GLU A 140 -27.33 9.94 -11.44
N LYS A 141 -26.50 9.95 -10.36
CA LYS A 141 -26.65 9.13 -9.15
C LYS A 141 -26.76 7.64 -9.44
N ARG A 142 -26.00 7.16 -10.41
CA ARG A 142 -25.90 5.73 -10.78
C ARG A 142 -24.50 5.20 -10.54
N LYS A 143 -24.34 3.88 -10.58
CA LYS A 143 -23.03 3.22 -10.54
C LYS A 143 -22.31 3.49 -11.87
N ALA A 144 -21.04 3.89 -11.79
CA ALA A 144 -20.18 4.02 -12.96
C ALA A 144 -19.76 2.65 -13.52
N ASN A 145 -19.52 2.59 -14.82
CA ASN A 145 -19.08 1.40 -15.55
C ASN A 145 -17.73 1.70 -16.23
N PHE A 146 -16.66 1.59 -15.45
CA PHE A 146 -15.30 1.87 -15.90
C PHE A 146 -14.76 0.79 -16.84
N LYS A 147 -14.02 1.18 -17.87
CA LYS A 147 -13.48 0.30 -18.91
C LYS A 147 -11.97 0.35 -19.05
N GLY A 148 -11.29 1.23 -18.31
CA GLY A 148 -9.84 1.37 -18.36
C GLY A 148 -9.35 2.10 -19.64
N LYS A 149 -10.10 3.06 -20.14
CA LYS A 149 -9.80 3.81 -21.36
C LYS A 149 -9.83 5.31 -21.15
#